data_a9dfe177784e04d223655949d33aa59f
#
_entry.id   a9dfe177784e04d223655949d33aa59f
#
_cell.length_a   1.000
_cell.length_b   1.000
_cell.length_c   1.000
_cell.angle_alpha   90.00
_cell.angle_beta   90.00
_cell.angle_gamma   90.00
#
_symmetry.space_group_name_H-M   'P 1'
#
loop_
_entity.id
_entity.type
_entity.pdbx_description
1 polymer ?
#
loop_
_entity_poly.entity_id
_entity_poly.type
_entity_poly.pdbx_seq_one_letter_code
_entity_poly.pdbx_strand_id
1 'polypeptide(L)' 'MRKVQQALVNAGFNPGPVDGVSGAKTVSAIESFQKQNGIPAGKITKKTLRALGVDF' A
#
# COMPACT_ATOMS: atom_id res chain seq x y z
N MET A 1 -0.13 9.24 3.48
CA MET A 1 0.68 8.21 2.79
C MET A 1 1.62 7.43 3.70
N ARG A 2 2.17 8.05 4.73
CA ARG A 2 3.08 7.33 5.65
C ARG A 2 2.44 6.07 6.27
N LYS A 3 1.18 6.17 6.68
CA LYS A 3 0.48 5.01 7.27
C LYS A 3 0.38 3.86 6.28
N VAL A 4 0.12 4.19 5.01
CA VAL A 4 0.05 3.18 3.96
C VAL A 4 1.41 2.55 3.72
N GLN A 5 2.45 3.36 3.65
CA GLN A 5 3.82 2.87 3.46
C GLN A 5 4.25 1.98 4.62
N GLN A 6 3.98 2.38 5.85
CA GLN A 6 4.29 1.57 7.02
C GLN A 6 3.51 0.26 7.01
N ALA A 7 2.25 0.31 6.64
CA ALA A 7 1.43 -0.90 6.55
C ALA A 7 1.95 -1.86 5.49
N LEU A 8 2.45 -1.34 4.37
CA LEU A 8 3.06 -2.17 3.33
C LEU A 8 4.32 -2.85 3.83
N VAL A 9 5.16 -2.13 4.58
CA VAL A 9 6.35 -2.72 5.21
C VAL A 9 5.94 -3.86 6.14
N ASN A 10 4.95 -3.61 6.98
CA ASN A 10 4.47 -4.62 7.93
C ASN A 10 3.89 -5.84 7.23
N ALA A 11 3.34 -5.66 6.04
CA ALA A 11 2.77 -6.74 5.24
C ALA A 11 3.82 -7.48 4.39
N GLY A 12 5.07 -7.04 4.43
CA GLY A 12 6.15 -7.68 3.69
C GLY A 12 6.37 -7.12 2.29
N PHE A 13 5.79 -5.98 1.98
CA PHE A 13 6.01 -5.30 0.70
C PHE A 13 6.92 -4.10 0.90
N ASN A 14 7.79 -3.83 -0.07
CA ASN A 14 8.76 -2.74 0.04
C ASN A 14 8.28 -1.50 -0.72
N PRO A 15 7.72 -0.50 -0.02
CA PRO A 15 7.25 0.72 -0.66
C PRO A 15 8.35 1.77 -0.86
N GLY A 16 9.59 1.45 -0.52
CA GLY A 16 10.67 2.41 -0.46
C GLY A 16 10.64 3.19 0.84
N PRO A 17 11.20 4.40 0.89
CA PRO A 17 11.24 5.20 2.12
C PRO A 17 9.84 5.55 2.62
N VAL A 18 9.64 5.42 3.92
CA VAL A 18 8.38 5.82 4.57
C VAL A 18 8.46 7.31 4.88
N ASP A 19 8.24 8.12 3.87
CA ASP A 19 8.42 9.58 3.95
C ASP A 19 7.14 10.37 3.66
N GLY A 20 6.03 9.66 3.40
CA GLY A 20 4.77 10.30 3.06
C GLY A 20 4.64 10.66 1.59
N VAL A 21 5.66 10.38 0.77
CA VAL A 21 5.64 10.69 -0.66
C VAL A 21 5.38 9.41 -1.46
N SER A 22 4.38 9.48 -2.36
CA SER A 22 4.02 8.37 -3.21
C SER A 22 4.94 8.34 -4.44
N GLY A 23 5.95 7.48 -4.41
CA GLY A 23 6.85 7.27 -5.53
C GLY A 23 6.55 5.97 -6.27
N ALA A 24 7.36 5.67 -7.29
CA ALA A 24 7.17 4.47 -8.11
C ALA A 24 7.22 3.19 -7.27
N LYS A 25 8.14 3.11 -6.30
CA LYS A 25 8.24 1.94 -5.43
C LYS A 25 7.00 1.76 -4.56
N THR A 26 6.44 2.85 -4.04
CA THR A 26 5.22 2.81 -3.26
C THR A 26 4.05 2.31 -4.12
N VAL A 27 3.92 2.84 -5.32
CA VAL A 27 2.86 2.41 -6.25
C VAL A 27 3.01 0.93 -6.58
N SER A 28 4.22 0.47 -6.90
CA SER A 28 4.47 -0.95 -7.18
C SER A 28 4.12 -1.84 -6.00
N ALA A 29 4.46 -1.42 -4.79
CA ALA A 29 4.16 -2.18 -3.59
C ALA A 29 2.64 -2.27 -3.36
N ILE A 30 1.94 -1.17 -3.57
CA ILE A 30 0.48 -1.14 -3.46
C ILE A 30 -0.16 -2.09 -4.47
N GLU A 31 0.29 -2.04 -5.71
CA GLU A 31 -0.25 -2.91 -6.75
C GLU A 31 -0.02 -4.39 -6.43
N SER A 32 1.18 -4.74 -5.98
CA SER A 32 1.50 -6.11 -5.58
C SER A 32 0.60 -6.57 -4.44
N PHE A 33 0.41 -5.72 -3.45
CA PHE A 33 -0.47 -6.01 -2.32
C PHE A 33 -1.91 -6.24 -2.80
N GLN A 34 -2.40 -5.36 -3.67
CA GLN A 34 -3.76 -5.47 -4.21
C GLN A 34 -3.95 -6.79 -4.96
N LYS A 35 -2.99 -7.14 -5.81
CA LYS A 35 -3.06 -8.39 -6.57
C LYS A 35 -3.11 -9.60 -5.66
N GLN A 36 -2.31 -9.62 -4.60
CA GLN A 36 -2.30 -10.74 -3.67
C GLN A 36 -3.59 -10.86 -2.87
N ASN A 37 -4.29 -9.76 -2.69
CA ASN A 37 -5.52 -9.73 -1.90
C ASN A 37 -6.79 -9.73 -2.77
N GLY A 38 -6.65 -9.92 -4.07
CA GLY A 38 -7.80 -9.95 -4.98
C GLY A 38 -8.49 -8.60 -5.12
N ILE A 39 -7.75 -7.52 -4.92
CA ILE A 39 -8.26 -6.16 -5.04
C ILE A 39 -7.83 -5.61 -6.40
N PRO A 40 -8.70 -4.90 -7.13
CA PRO A 40 -8.30 -4.28 -8.39
C PRO A 40 -7.08 -3.38 -8.21
N ALA A 41 -6.03 -3.64 -8.99
CA ALA A 41 -4.80 -2.86 -8.91
C ALA A 41 -4.96 -1.51 -9.62
N GLY A 42 -4.18 -0.54 -9.16
CA GLY A 42 -4.09 0.78 -9.81
C GLY A 42 -4.44 1.93 -8.89
N LYS A 43 -5.55 1.88 -8.20
CA LYS A 43 -5.97 2.98 -7.32
C LYS A 43 -6.11 2.52 -5.88
N ILE A 44 -5.72 3.39 -4.95
CA ILE A 44 -5.94 3.14 -3.53
C ILE A 44 -7.43 3.36 -3.25
N THR A 45 -8.11 2.30 -2.85
CA THR A 45 -9.53 2.35 -2.51
C THR A 45 -9.69 2.11 -1.01
N LYS A 46 -10.88 2.36 -0.48
CA LYS A 46 -11.18 2.04 0.92
C LYS A 46 -10.92 0.56 1.20
N LYS A 47 -11.22 -0.29 0.25
CA LYS A 47 -11.00 -1.73 0.37
C LYS A 47 -9.52 -2.05 0.57
N THR A 48 -8.65 -1.38 -0.19
CA THR A 48 -7.20 -1.52 -0.05
C THR A 48 -6.75 -1.06 1.33
N LEU A 49 -7.23 0.09 1.78
CA LEU A 49 -6.85 0.64 3.08
C LEU A 49 -7.30 -0.27 4.22
N ARG A 50 -8.49 -0.82 4.13
CA ARG A 50 -8.99 -1.77 5.14
C ARG A 50 -8.16 -3.03 5.17
N ALA A 51 -7.78 -3.53 3.99
CA ALA A 51 -6.95 -4.74 3.91
C ALA A 51 -5.56 -4.51 4.50
N LEU A 52 -5.04 -3.28 4.36
CA LEU A 52 -3.76 -2.90 4.97
C LEU A 52 -3.89 -2.64 6.47
N GLY A 53 -5.09 -2.48 6.98
CA GLY A 53 -5.30 -2.12 8.38
C GLY A 53 -5.09 -0.65 8.65
N VAL A 54 -5.17 0.19 7.62
CA VAL A 54 -5.03 1.63 7.77
C VAL A 54 -6.39 2.23 8.02
N ASP A 55 -6.48 2.96 9.13
CA ASP A 55 -7.71 3.61 9.56
C ASP A 55 -7.59 5.12 9.34
N PHE A 56 -8.66 5.75 8.85
CA PHE A 56 -8.71 7.20 8.72
C PHE A 56 -10.11 7.74 8.89
#